data_82fb445acecfec55704b8bee5c168bab
#
_entry.id   82fb445acecfec55704b8bee5c168bab
#
_cell.length_a   1.000
_cell.length_b   1.000
_cell.length_c   1.000
_cell.angle_alpha   90.00
_cell.angle_beta   90.00
_cell.angle_gamma   90.00
#
_symmetry.space_group_name_H-M   'P 1'
#
loop_
_entity.id
_entity.type
_entity.pdbx_description
1 polymer ?
#
loop_
_entity_poly.entity_id
_entity_poly.type
_entity_poly.pdbx_seq_one_letter_code
_entity_poly.pdbx_strand_id
1 'polypeptide(L)'
;MQWLLGICAFAMASTAGAEAIRVRADPWLPYSGGQEMDPPGYMVEMAETIAKANGHELEYRTLPWKNALQVVREGNADCVVGAYRSDAEDFAFPDVGWGPSGNVFWGLAEQKWRYRDMTSLDSIKIGVLEDYSYGEELDAYIEQHKADAQRVEVVPAVGRGIVRLLARLIGRRVGTIIEDRNVLAYALEQSKMEPGRVISLGEAGEAESVYIACTPAHPRGKEYAQMFAKGTLQLRASGKLAEILAKYNLKDWEGAER
;
A
#
# COMPACT_ATOMS: atom_id res chain seq x y z
N MET A 1 -75.16 1.97 14.44
CA MET A 1 -74.23 0.84 14.15
C MET A 1 -73.05 1.44 13.41
N GLN A 2 -72.03 1.87 14.17
CA GLN A 2 -70.84 2.57 13.64
C GLN A 2 -69.68 1.53 13.48
N TRP A 3 -69.21 1.39 12.25
CA TRP A 3 -68.07 0.55 11.92
C TRP A 3 -66.79 1.38 12.00
N LEU A 4 -65.93 1.07 12.96
CA LEU A 4 -64.56 1.59 13.07
C LEU A 4 -63.63 0.75 12.18
N LEU A 5 -63.19 1.33 11.09
CA LEU A 5 -62.10 0.80 10.24
C LEU A 5 -60.76 1.14 10.88
N GLY A 6 -60.12 0.15 11.49
CA GLY A 6 -58.76 0.26 11.98
C GLY A 6 -57.78 0.20 10.81
N ILE A 7 -57.05 1.29 10.55
CA ILE A 7 -55.94 1.35 9.59
C ILE A 7 -54.68 0.81 10.31
N CYS A 8 -54.29 -0.43 9.99
CA CYS A 8 -52.97 -0.95 10.35
C CYS A 8 -51.90 -0.30 9.47
N ALA A 9 -51.17 0.66 9.98
CA ALA A 9 -49.95 1.18 9.34
C ALA A 9 -48.84 0.12 9.43
N PHE A 10 -48.56 -0.56 8.35
CA PHE A 10 -47.41 -1.42 8.18
C PHE A 10 -46.17 -0.54 8.04
N ALA A 11 -45.36 -0.40 9.09
CA ALA A 11 -44.04 0.19 9.01
C ALA A 11 -43.14 -0.74 8.17
N MET A 12 -42.89 -0.39 6.92
CA MET A 12 -41.85 -1.02 6.12
C MET A 12 -40.50 -0.64 6.74
N ALA A 13 -39.90 -1.53 7.52
CA ALA A 13 -38.52 -1.45 7.89
C ALA A 13 -37.69 -1.62 6.59
N SER A 14 -37.18 -0.53 6.04
CA SER A 14 -36.16 -0.59 4.99
C SER A 14 -34.94 -1.29 5.59
N THR A 15 -34.69 -2.54 5.20
CA THR A 15 -33.40 -3.18 5.41
C THR A 15 -32.41 -2.42 4.55
N ALA A 16 -31.69 -1.47 5.14
CA ALA A 16 -30.51 -0.91 4.52
C ALA A 16 -29.55 -2.09 4.32
N GLY A 17 -29.46 -2.59 3.09
CA GLY A 17 -28.44 -3.59 2.73
C GLY A 17 -27.07 -3.02 3.10
N ALA A 18 -26.17 -3.87 3.60
CA ALA A 18 -24.80 -3.47 3.86
C ALA A 18 -24.23 -2.86 2.58
N GLU A 19 -23.84 -1.58 2.64
CA GLU A 19 -23.26 -0.90 1.49
C GLU A 19 -21.80 -1.36 1.35
N ALA A 20 -21.41 -1.79 0.15
CA ALA A 20 -20.04 -2.20 -0.12
C ALA A 20 -19.14 -0.98 -0.29
N ILE A 21 -18.06 -0.94 0.49
CA ILE A 21 -16.97 0.04 0.31
C ILE A 21 -16.01 -0.53 -0.72
N ARG A 22 -15.88 0.17 -1.85
CA ARG A 22 -15.04 -0.25 -2.97
C ARG A 22 -13.61 0.25 -2.78
N VAL A 23 -12.70 -0.67 -2.44
CA VAL A 23 -11.29 -0.38 -2.19
C VAL A 23 -10.43 -0.86 -3.37
N ARG A 24 -9.45 -0.06 -3.74
CA ARG A 24 -8.50 -0.36 -4.82
C ARG A 24 -7.07 -0.26 -4.31
N ALA A 25 -6.19 -1.08 -4.87
CA ALA A 25 -4.74 -1.02 -4.67
C ALA A 25 -4.04 -1.73 -5.83
N ASP A 26 -2.73 -1.62 -5.92
CA ASP A 26 -1.91 -2.54 -6.66
C ASP A 26 -1.38 -3.66 -5.75
N PRO A 27 -0.87 -4.76 -6.29
CA PRO A 27 -0.27 -5.82 -5.47
C PRO A 27 1.08 -5.35 -4.90
N TRP A 28 1.12 -5.07 -3.61
CA TRP A 28 2.25 -4.55 -2.87
C TRP A 28 2.39 -5.22 -1.48
N LEU A 29 2.57 -6.56 -1.44
CA LEU A 29 2.71 -7.29 -0.18
C LEU A 29 3.95 -6.85 0.61
N PRO A 30 3.85 -6.70 1.94
CA PRO A 30 2.78 -7.17 2.85
C PRO A 30 1.61 -6.19 3.04
N TYR A 31 1.61 -5.01 2.41
CA TYR A 31 0.58 -3.98 2.54
C TYR A 31 -0.75 -4.40 1.89
N SER A 32 -0.71 -4.68 0.60
CA SER A 32 -1.86 -5.11 -0.21
C SER A 32 -1.46 -6.26 -1.14
N GLY A 33 -2.24 -7.33 -1.15
CA GLY A 33 -2.01 -8.50 -1.99
C GLY A 33 -2.86 -8.48 -3.26
N GLY A 34 -2.69 -9.49 -4.11
CA GLY A 34 -3.58 -9.74 -5.24
C GLY A 34 -5.00 -10.08 -4.76
N GLN A 35 -5.98 -9.87 -5.61
CA GLN A 35 -7.43 -9.99 -5.29
C GLN A 35 -7.85 -11.33 -4.67
N GLU A 36 -7.17 -12.43 -5.01
CA GLU A 36 -7.47 -13.79 -4.51
C GLU A 36 -6.34 -14.34 -3.63
N MET A 37 -5.44 -13.47 -3.15
CA MET A 37 -4.35 -13.91 -2.29
C MET A 37 -4.82 -14.10 -0.85
N ASP A 38 -4.32 -15.17 -0.23
CA ASP A 38 -4.49 -15.44 1.19
C ASP A 38 -3.09 -15.67 1.81
N PRO A 39 -2.65 -14.81 2.71
CA PRO A 39 -3.32 -13.60 3.23
C PRO A 39 -3.31 -12.42 2.23
N PRO A 40 -4.34 -11.54 2.28
CA PRO A 40 -4.59 -10.50 1.26
C PRO A 40 -3.72 -9.23 1.41
N GLY A 41 -2.87 -9.16 2.39
CA GLY A 41 -2.14 -7.97 2.81
C GLY A 41 -2.76 -7.32 4.06
N TYR A 42 -1.90 -6.86 4.98
CA TYR A 42 -2.39 -6.40 6.29
C TYR A 42 -3.32 -5.19 6.22
N MET A 43 -3.12 -4.29 5.26
CA MET A 43 -4.01 -3.14 5.08
C MET A 43 -5.40 -3.54 4.58
N VAL A 44 -5.46 -4.56 3.73
CA VAL A 44 -6.74 -5.11 3.26
C VAL A 44 -7.48 -5.77 4.42
N GLU A 45 -6.79 -6.58 5.24
CA GLU A 45 -7.39 -7.19 6.44
C GLU A 45 -7.86 -6.14 7.46
N MET A 46 -7.10 -5.06 7.65
CA MET A 46 -7.53 -3.93 8.49
C MET A 46 -8.80 -3.30 7.93
N ALA A 47 -8.83 -3.00 6.62
CA ALA A 47 -9.98 -2.40 5.96
C ALA A 47 -11.23 -3.28 6.08
N GLU A 48 -11.11 -4.58 5.82
CA GLU A 48 -12.21 -5.54 5.96
C GLU A 48 -12.74 -5.62 7.40
N THR A 49 -11.83 -5.71 8.37
CA THR A 49 -12.20 -5.81 9.78
C THR A 49 -12.94 -4.55 10.25
N ILE A 50 -12.44 -3.37 9.85
CA ILE A 50 -13.04 -2.08 10.23
C ILE A 50 -14.39 -1.91 9.50
N ALA A 51 -14.47 -2.16 8.20
CA ALA A 51 -15.70 -2.05 7.43
C ALA A 51 -16.80 -2.95 8.02
N LYS A 52 -16.50 -4.22 8.28
CA LYS A 52 -17.42 -5.18 8.87
C LYS A 52 -17.91 -4.75 10.26
N ALA A 53 -17.03 -4.22 11.10
CA ALA A 53 -17.40 -3.72 12.44
C ALA A 53 -18.34 -2.51 12.38
N ASN A 54 -18.39 -1.80 11.24
CA ASN A 54 -19.27 -0.66 11.00
C ASN A 54 -20.49 -0.99 10.09
N GLY A 55 -20.76 -2.28 9.83
CA GLY A 55 -21.93 -2.73 9.06
C GLY A 55 -21.78 -2.61 7.54
N HIS A 56 -20.53 -2.49 7.06
CA HIS A 56 -20.20 -2.45 5.63
C HIS A 56 -19.57 -3.76 5.16
N GLU A 57 -19.69 -4.03 3.87
CA GLU A 57 -18.87 -5.02 3.18
C GLU A 57 -17.69 -4.34 2.50
N LEU A 58 -16.56 -5.03 2.29
CA LEU A 58 -15.45 -4.53 1.52
C LEU A 58 -15.42 -5.20 0.15
N GLU A 59 -15.46 -4.40 -0.93
CA GLU A 59 -15.19 -4.86 -2.28
C GLU A 59 -13.75 -4.46 -2.67
N TYR A 60 -12.81 -5.38 -2.48
CA TYR A 60 -11.41 -5.15 -2.83
C TYR A 60 -11.10 -5.62 -4.25
N ARG A 61 -10.42 -4.78 -5.05
CA ARG A 61 -9.90 -5.14 -6.38
C ARG A 61 -8.53 -4.51 -6.62
N THR A 62 -7.68 -5.24 -7.33
CA THR A 62 -6.37 -4.74 -7.74
C THR A 62 -6.41 -4.11 -9.12
N LEU A 63 -5.70 -2.98 -9.24
CA LEU A 63 -5.48 -2.22 -10.47
C LEU A 63 -4.01 -1.75 -10.50
N PRO A 64 -3.44 -1.39 -11.66
CA PRO A 64 -2.22 -0.61 -11.69
C PRO A 64 -2.39 0.68 -10.85
N TRP A 65 -1.36 1.09 -10.09
CA TRP A 65 -1.46 2.16 -9.08
C TRP A 65 -2.11 3.44 -9.61
N LYS A 66 -1.62 3.98 -10.74
CA LYS A 66 -2.23 5.16 -11.37
C LYS A 66 -3.72 5.00 -11.66
N ASN A 67 -4.13 3.82 -12.12
CA ASN A 67 -5.54 3.55 -12.40
C ASN A 67 -6.37 3.45 -11.10
N ALA A 68 -5.79 2.88 -10.03
CA ALA A 68 -6.43 2.84 -8.72
C ALA A 68 -6.72 4.25 -8.20
N LEU A 69 -5.73 5.14 -8.25
CA LEU A 69 -5.88 6.56 -7.89
C LEU A 69 -6.94 7.25 -8.77
N GLN A 70 -6.91 7.04 -10.08
CA GLN A 70 -7.84 7.68 -11.01
C GLN A 70 -9.29 7.28 -10.74
N VAL A 71 -9.59 5.98 -10.63
CA VAL A 71 -10.98 5.52 -10.42
C VAL A 71 -11.55 5.98 -9.08
N VAL A 72 -10.70 6.12 -8.05
CA VAL A 72 -11.12 6.67 -6.76
C VAL A 72 -11.30 8.19 -6.83
N ARG A 73 -10.44 8.92 -7.52
CA ARG A 73 -10.58 10.38 -7.74
C ARG A 73 -11.88 10.72 -8.44
N GLU A 74 -12.29 9.89 -9.40
CA GLU A 74 -13.54 10.04 -10.15
C GLU A 74 -14.80 9.57 -9.39
N GLY A 75 -14.65 8.97 -8.20
CA GLY A 75 -15.76 8.41 -7.42
C GLY A 75 -16.28 7.06 -7.93
N ASN A 76 -15.58 6.44 -8.88
CA ASN A 76 -15.89 5.10 -9.40
C ASN A 76 -15.47 3.98 -8.42
N ALA A 77 -14.65 4.31 -7.44
CA ALA A 77 -14.37 3.53 -6.24
C ALA A 77 -14.27 4.48 -5.04
N ASP A 78 -14.24 3.94 -3.83
CA ASP A 78 -14.40 4.74 -2.63
C ASP A 78 -13.06 5.07 -1.96
N CYS A 79 -12.12 4.13 -1.89
CA CYS A 79 -10.80 4.36 -1.28
C CYS A 79 -9.69 3.57 -2.01
N VAL A 80 -8.45 4.00 -1.80
CA VAL A 80 -7.24 3.22 -2.08
C VAL A 80 -6.54 2.86 -0.77
N VAL A 81 -5.75 1.79 -0.73
CA VAL A 81 -4.81 1.48 0.37
C VAL A 81 -3.38 1.54 -0.14
N GLY A 82 -2.46 1.94 0.75
CA GLY A 82 -1.05 2.07 0.43
C GLY A 82 -0.63 3.45 -0.10
N ALA A 83 -1.47 4.48 0.02
CA ALA A 83 -1.18 5.81 -0.49
C ALA A 83 -0.28 6.63 0.44
N TYR A 84 0.70 7.31 -0.12
CA TYR A 84 1.32 8.48 0.49
C TYR A 84 0.41 9.70 0.33
N ARG A 85 0.56 10.71 1.19
CA ARG A 85 -0.22 11.95 1.02
C ARG A 85 0.12 12.68 -0.28
N SER A 86 1.36 12.59 -0.72
CA SER A 86 1.86 13.16 -1.99
C SER A 86 1.26 12.51 -3.24
N ASP A 87 0.78 11.26 -3.17
CA ASP A 87 0.15 10.58 -4.32
C ASP A 87 -1.19 11.22 -4.72
N ALA A 88 -1.92 11.78 -3.74
CA ALA A 88 -3.27 12.27 -3.96
C ALA A 88 -3.66 13.31 -2.89
N GLU A 89 -3.07 14.52 -2.94
CA GLU A 89 -3.31 15.61 -1.97
C GLU A 89 -4.79 16.02 -1.87
N ASP A 90 -5.57 15.76 -2.92
CA ASP A 90 -7.00 16.02 -3.01
C ASP A 90 -7.87 14.98 -2.29
N PHE A 91 -7.32 13.83 -1.89
CA PHE A 91 -8.09 12.76 -1.22
C PHE A 91 -8.34 13.06 0.27
N ALA A 92 -9.33 12.37 0.82
CA ALA A 92 -9.60 12.38 2.25
C ALA A 92 -8.71 11.33 2.95
N PHE A 93 -7.72 11.80 3.71
CA PHE A 93 -6.84 10.96 4.51
C PHE A 93 -7.29 10.89 5.96
N PRO A 94 -7.21 9.73 6.63
CA PRO A 94 -7.33 9.64 8.07
C PRO A 94 -6.15 10.33 8.78
N ASP A 95 -6.35 10.72 10.04
CA ASP A 95 -5.26 11.27 10.87
C ASP A 95 -4.26 10.19 11.34
N VAL A 96 -4.66 8.92 11.27
CA VAL A 96 -3.85 7.78 11.69
C VAL A 96 -3.30 7.06 10.46
N GLY A 97 -1.97 6.97 10.35
CA GLY A 97 -1.30 6.20 9.31
C GLY A 97 -1.46 4.69 9.52
N TRP A 98 -1.30 3.93 8.44
CA TRP A 98 -1.43 2.47 8.44
C TRP A 98 -0.08 1.75 8.34
N GLY A 99 0.98 2.42 8.71
CA GLY A 99 2.33 1.89 8.83
C GLY A 99 3.36 2.75 8.10
N PRO A 100 4.63 2.61 8.46
CA PRO A 100 5.70 3.25 7.75
C PRO A 100 6.04 2.48 6.48
N SER A 101 6.37 3.22 5.44
CA SER A 101 7.01 2.72 4.23
C SER A 101 8.28 3.52 4.00
N GLY A 102 9.38 2.83 3.73
CA GLY A 102 10.66 3.44 3.52
C GLY A 102 11.44 2.72 2.44
N ASN A 103 11.79 3.45 1.39
CA ASN A 103 12.56 2.93 0.28
C ASN A 103 14.02 2.69 0.66
N VAL A 104 14.57 1.61 0.19
CA VAL A 104 15.92 1.16 0.48
C VAL A 104 16.60 0.76 -0.83
N PHE A 105 17.88 1.08 -0.97
CA PHE A 105 18.72 0.51 -2.00
C PHE A 105 19.11 -0.90 -1.60
N TRP A 106 18.79 -1.88 -2.43
CA TRP A 106 19.07 -3.29 -2.19
C TRP A 106 20.08 -3.81 -3.20
N GLY A 107 21.02 -4.63 -2.74
CA GLY A 107 22.01 -5.23 -3.60
C GLY A 107 22.47 -6.61 -3.14
N LEU A 108 23.32 -7.23 -3.94
CA LEU A 108 23.91 -8.51 -3.58
C LEU A 108 24.92 -8.32 -2.44
N ALA A 109 25.06 -9.31 -1.56
CA ALA A 109 25.90 -9.23 -0.35
C ALA A 109 27.36 -8.87 -0.64
N GLU A 110 27.91 -9.30 -1.78
CA GLU A 110 29.26 -8.98 -2.21
C GLU A 110 29.43 -7.55 -2.75
N GLN A 111 28.31 -6.81 -2.96
CA GLN A 111 28.38 -5.43 -3.44
C GLN A 111 29.00 -4.50 -2.40
N LYS A 112 30.06 -3.77 -2.82
CA LYS A 112 30.75 -2.81 -1.95
C LYS A 112 30.19 -1.41 -2.00
N TRP A 113 29.43 -1.08 -3.06
CA TRP A 113 28.75 0.20 -3.19
C TRP A 113 27.74 0.38 -2.05
N ARG A 114 27.64 1.61 -1.58
CA ARG A 114 26.62 2.02 -0.59
C ARG A 114 26.06 3.35 -1.00
N TYR A 115 24.76 3.50 -0.89
CA TYR A 115 24.10 4.79 -1.05
C TYR A 115 24.43 5.69 0.14
N ARG A 116 24.76 6.93 -0.13
CA ARG A 116 25.01 7.98 0.87
C ARG A 116 24.25 9.26 0.52
N ASP A 117 24.19 9.58 -0.77
CA ASP A 117 23.58 10.75 -1.35
C ASP A 117 23.38 10.52 -2.87
N MET A 118 22.74 11.47 -3.55
CA MET A 118 22.45 11.38 -4.98
C MET A 118 23.71 11.20 -5.85
N THR A 119 24.87 11.70 -5.43
CA THR A 119 26.13 11.54 -6.21
C THR A 119 26.62 10.09 -6.23
N SER A 120 26.19 9.27 -5.26
CA SER A 120 26.48 7.84 -5.23
C SER A 120 25.94 7.13 -6.49
N LEU A 121 24.87 7.64 -7.09
CA LEU A 121 24.21 7.07 -8.28
C LEU A 121 25.05 7.18 -9.55
N ASP A 122 26.06 8.05 -9.59
CA ASP A 122 26.93 8.23 -10.75
C ASP A 122 27.73 6.98 -11.12
N SER A 123 27.95 6.09 -10.16
CA SER A 123 28.80 4.89 -10.33
C SER A 123 28.05 3.58 -10.42
N ILE A 124 26.68 3.61 -10.45
CA ILE A 124 25.88 2.39 -10.41
C ILE A 124 24.63 2.51 -11.27
N LYS A 125 24.23 1.41 -11.89
CA LYS A 125 22.94 1.31 -12.56
C LYS A 125 21.88 0.85 -11.57
N ILE A 126 20.77 1.61 -11.49
CA ILE A 126 19.62 1.29 -10.64
C ILE A 126 18.51 0.58 -11.42
N GLY A 127 17.79 -0.29 -10.74
CA GLY A 127 16.53 -0.88 -11.21
C GLY A 127 15.36 -0.34 -10.39
N VAL A 128 14.28 0.05 -11.05
CA VAL A 128 13.08 0.63 -10.43
C VAL A 128 11.82 0.06 -11.07
N LEU A 129 10.69 0.12 -10.36
CA LEU A 129 9.39 -0.22 -10.90
C LEU A 129 8.78 0.97 -11.65
N GLU A 130 8.09 0.69 -12.74
CA GLU A 130 7.36 1.67 -13.52
C GLU A 130 6.21 2.27 -12.71
N ASP A 131 6.03 3.59 -12.81
CA ASP A 131 4.95 4.36 -12.18
C ASP A 131 4.96 4.37 -10.64
N TYR A 132 6.08 3.96 -9.99
CA TYR A 132 6.27 4.09 -8.55
C TYR A 132 7.01 5.39 -8.23
N SER A 133 6.72 5.94 -7.04
CA SER A 133 7.45 7.08 -6.47
C SER A 133 8.47 6.58 -5.44
N TYR A 134 9.65 7.18 -5.48
CA TYR A 134 10.78 6.89 -4.58
C TYR A 134 11.21 8.13 -3.81
N GLY A 135 10.42 9.21 -3.87
CA GLY A 135 10.71 10.52 -3.32
C GLY A 135 11.23 11.50 -4.38
N GLU A 136 11.04 12.80 -4.12
CA GLU A 136 11.20 13.88 -5.11
C GLU A 136 12.55 13.86 -5.83
N GLU A 137 13.66 13.73 -5.10
CA GLU A 137 15.01 13.73 -5.70
C GLU A 137 15.27 12.50 -6.58
N LEU A 138 14.85 11.31 -6.11
CA LEU A 138 15.02 10.07 -6.87
C LEU A 138 14.10 10.02 -8.09
N ASP A 139 12.86 10.49 -7.95
CA ASP A 139 11.91 10.55 -9.07
C ASP A 139 12.42 11.51 -10.16
N ALA A 140 12.99 12.65 -9.77
CA ALA A 140 13.64 13.58 -10.70
C ALA A 140 14.86 12.94 -11.40
N TYR A 141 15.71 12.21 -10.65
CA TYR A 141 16.83 11.48 -11.22
C TYR A 141 16.37 10.38 -12.20
N ILE A 142 15.37 9.60 -11.82
CA ILE A 142 14.80 8.52 -12.67
C ILE A 142 14.25 9.13 -13.96
N GLU A 143 13.46 10.18 -13.87
CA GLU A 143 12.88 10.86 -15.04
C GLU A 143 13.96 11.39 -16.00
N GLN A 144 15.00 12.00 -15.45
CA GLN A 144 16.14 12.50 -16.23
C GLN A 144 16.92 11.39 -16.93
N HIS A 145 17.04 10.22 -16.32
CA HIS A 145 17.94 9.15 -16.77
C HIS A 145 17.23 7.89 -17.29
N LYS A 146 15.89 7.79 -17.27
CA LYS A 146 15.15 6.59 -17.71
C LYS A 146 15.40 6.19 -19.17
N ALA A 147 15.86 7.10 -20.02
CA ALA A 147 16.25 6.80 -21.39
C ALA A 147 17.70 6.29 -21.50
N ASP A 148 18.51 6.45 -20.45
CA ASP A 148 19.89 5.96 -20.40
C ASP A 148 19.95 4.56 -19.76
N ALA A 149 20.04 3.54 -20.61
CA ALA A 149 20.11 2.14 -20.18
C ALA A 149 21.34 1.79 -19.33
N GLN A 150 22.33 2.69 -19.20
CA GLN A 150 23.47 2.51 -18.32
C GLN A 150 23.22 3.05 -16.90
N ARG A 151 22.22 3.91 -16.74
CA ARG A 151 21.88 4.57 -15.47
C ARG A 151 20.65 3.96 -14.80
N VAL A 152 19.55 3.79 -15.55
CA VAL A 152 18.26 3.35 -15.03
C VAL A 152 17.70 2.20 -15.87
N GLU A 153 17.17 1.19 -15.21
CA GLU A 153 16.32 0.17 -15.83
C GLU A 153 14.94 0.21 -15.19
N VAL A 154 13.96 0.70 -15.96
CA VAL A 154 12.56 0.71 -15.54
C VAL A 154 11.95 -0.66 -15.85
N VAL A 155 11.37 -1.30 -14.84
CA VAL A 155 10.77 -2.64 -14.93
C VAL A 155 9.25 -2.52 -14.78
N PRO A 156 8.43 -3.11 -15.66
CA PRO A 156 6.98 -3.05 -15.53
C PRO A 156 6.51 -3.55 -14.16
N ALA A 157 5.69 -2.74 -13.46
CA ALA A 157 5.18 -3.06 -12.14
C ALA A 157 4.08 -4.12 -12.17
N VAL A 158 3.26 -4.14 -13.24
CA VAL A 158 2.08 -5.01 -13.36
C VAL A 158 2.40 -6.49 -13.16
N GLY A 159 1.60 -7.18 -12.35
CA GLY A 159 1.73 -8.60 -12.07
C GLY A 159 2.91 -8.91 -11.14
N ARG A 160 3.98 -9.55 -11.65
CA ARG A 160 5.13 -9.98 -10.85
C ARG A 160 6.29 -8.96 -10.85
N GLY A 161 6.01 -7.67 -10.67
CA GLY A 161 7.00 -6.58 -10.72
C GLY A 161 8.22 -6.82 -9.84
N ILE A 162 8.01 -7.07 -8.55
CA ILE A 162 9.07 -7.33 -7.56
C ILE A 162 9.94 -8.53 -7.95
N VAL A 163 9.32 -9.61 -8.44
CA VAL A 163 10.07 -10.80 -8.88
C VAL A 163 10.95 -10.48 -10.09
N ARG A 164 10.43 -9.67 -11.02
CA ARG A 164 11.22 -9.21 -12.18
C ARG A 164 12.37 -8.29 -11.75
N LEU A 165 12.10 -7.37 -10.83
CA LEU A 165 13.10 -6.44 -10.28
C LEU A 165 14.23 -7.22 -9.60
N LEU A 166 13.91 -8.19 -8.72
CA LEU A 166 14.87 -9.10 -8.10
C LEU A 166 15.67 -9.90 -9.14
N ALA A 167 15.00 -10.38 -10.20
CA ALA A 167 15.70 -11.12 -11.27
C ALA A 167 16.73 -10.24 -12.01
N ARG A 168 16.49 -8.91 -12.15
CA ARG A 168 17.48 -7.98 -12.71
C ARG A 168 18.70 -7.86 -11.79
N LEU A 169 18.48 -7.74 -10.48
CA LEU A 169 19.56 -7.67 -9.50
C LEU A 169 20.40 -8.96 -9.46
N ILE A 170 19.74 -10.12 -9.33
CA ILE A 170 20.40 -11.43 -9.25
C ILE A 170 21.16 -11.75 -10.54
N GLY A 171 20.60 -11.40 -11.69
CA GLY A 171 21.23 -11.51 -12.98
C GLY A 171 22.30 -10.46 -13.27
N ARG A 172 22.62 -9.58 -12.30
CA ARG A 172 23.62 -8.50 -12.41
C ARG A 172 23.37 -7.55 -13.59
N ARG A 173 22.11 -7.40 -14.01
CA ARG A 173 21.71 -6.44 -15.06
C ARG A 173 21.64 -5.01 -14.52
N VAL A 174 21.41 -4.90 -13.21
CA VAL A 174 21.49 -3.67 -12.42
C VAL A 174 22.40 -3.92 -11.23
N GLY A 175 23.06 -2.88 -10.72
CA GLY A 175 23.92 -2.96 -9.56
C GLY A 175 23.17 -2.85 -8.24
N THR A 176 22.02 -2.17 -8.24
CA THR A 176 21.11 -2.03 -7.11
C THR A 176 19.68 -1.87 -7.59
N ILE A 177 18.73 -2.19 -6.73
CA ILE A 177 17.30 -1.92 -6.94
C ILE A 177 16.78 -1.06 -5.79
N ILE A 178 15.74 -0.28 -6.04
CA ILE A 178 15.05 0.50 -5.01
C ILE A 178 13.70 -0.16 -4.77
N GLU A 179 13.41 -0.45 -3.50
CA GLU A 179 12.13 -1.01 -3.09
C GLU A 179 11.91 -0.76 -1.60
N ASP A 180 10.63 -0.70 -1.21
CA ASP A 180 10.23 -0.60 0.20
C ASP A 180 10.84 -1.74 1.04
N ARG A 181 11.25 -1.38 2.26
CA ARG A 181 11.89 -2.30 3.20
C ARG A 181 11.05 -3.55 3.47
N ASN A 182 9.78 -3.37 3.78
CA ASN A 182 8.87 -4.45 4.16
C ASN A 182 8.50 -5.30 2.95
N VAL A 183 8.31 -4.66 1.80
CA VAL A 183 7.96 -5.35 0.54
C VAL A 183 9.08 -6.29 0.11
N LEU A 184 10.32 -5.79 0.07
CA LEU A 184 11.41 -6.67 -0.34
C LEU A 184 11.74 -7.72 0.71
N ALA A 185 11.70 -7.37 2.01
CA ALA A 185 11.89 -8.36 3.08
C ALA A 185 10.87 -9.50 2.98
N TYR A 186 9.59 -9.17 2.80
CA TYR A 186 8.52 -10.15 2.61
C TYR A 186 8.74 -11.01 1.36
N ALA A 187 9.09 -10.37 0.22
CA ALA A 187 9.35 -11.10 -1.03
C ALA A 187 10.54 -12.04 -0.91
N LEU A 188 11.60 -11.66 -0.22
CA LEU A 188 12.78 -12.50 0.04
C LEU A 188 12.43 -13.70 0.93
N GLU A 189 11.62 -13.50 1.96
CA GLU A 189 11.16 -14.57 2.85
C GLU A 189 10.30 -15.61 2.11
N GLN A 190 9.37 -15.15 1.23
CA GLN A 190 8.56 -16.03 0.40
C GLN A 190 9.37 -16.70 -0.73
N SER A 191 10.53 -16.16 -1.05
CA SER A 191 11.42 -16.77 -2.03
C SER A 191 12.19 -17.94 -1.40
N LYS A 192 12.63 -18.89 -2.21
CA LYS A 192 13.56 -19.95 -1.77
C LYS A 192 15.02 -19.49 -1.84
N MET A 193 15.25 -18.17 -1.78
CA MET A 193 16.58 -17.60 -1.85
C MET A 193 17.33 -17.80 -0.54
N GLU A 194 18.64 -18.01 -0.63
CA GLU A 194 19.49 -18.12 0.54
C GLU A 194 19.44 -16.82 1.35
N PRO A 195 19.20 -16.88 2.68
CA PRO A 195 19.16 -15.70 3.53
C PRO A 195 20.48 -14.91 3.45
N GLY A 196 20.37 -13.59 3.41
CA GLY A 196 21.54 -12.71 3.36
C GLY A 196 22.16 -12.54 1.97
N ARG A 197 21.63 -13.18 0.93
CA ARG A 197 22.10 -12.98 -0.45
C ARG A 197 21.83 -11.57 -0.98
N VAL A 198 20.70 -10.99 -0.58
CA VAL A 198 20.33 -9.61 -0.89
C VAL A 198 20.32 -8.83 0.44
N ILE A 199 20.98 -7.69 0.45
CA ILE A 199 21.16 -6.85 1.64
C ILE A 199 20.81 -5.40 1.36
N SER A 200 20.51 -4.63 2.40
CA SER A 200 20.41 -3.18 2.32
C SER A 200 21.77 -2.55 2.02
N LEU A 201 21.78 -1.62 1.07
CA LEU A 201 22.93 -0.83 0.68
C LEU A 201 22.81 0.65 1.09
N GLY A 202 21.72 1.02 1.77
CA GLY A 202 21.45 2.35 2.30
C GLY A 202 19.97 2.74 2.14
N GLU A 203 19.53 3.68 2.96
CA GLU A 203 18.18 4.23 2.92
C GLU A 203 18.05 5.20 1.74
N ALA A 204 16.92 5.15 1.03
CA ALA A 204 16.61 6.02 -0.10
C ALA A 204 15.80 7.28 0.30
N GLY A 205 15.81 7.63 1.57
CA GLY A 205 15.06 8.72 2.17
C GLY A 205 14.55 8.34 3.56
N GLU A 206 13.81 9.25 4.17
CA GLU A 206 13.12 8.96 5.43
C GLU A 206 11.87 8.12 5.16
N ALA A 207 11.52 7.27 6.12
CA ALA A 207 10.28 6.51 6.03
C ALA A 207 9.07 7.43 6.25
N GLU A 208 8.06 7.28 5.43
CA GLU A 208 6.80 8.02 5.53
C GLU A 208 5.64 7.08 5.88
N SER A 209 4.59 7.62 6.47
CA SER A 209 3.37 6.84 6.69
C SER A 209 2.61 6.64 5.38
N VAL A 210 2.12 5.41 5.17
CA VAL A 210 1.13 5.10 4.14
C VAL A 210 -0.27 4.95 4.76
N TYR A 211 -1.29 5.14 3.95
CA TYR A 211 -2.66 5.30 4.43
C TYR A 211 -3.66 4.51 3.57
N ILE A 212 -4.87 4.33 4.13
CA ILE A 212 -6.06 4.28 3.32
C ILE A 212 -6.47 5.72 3.01
N ALA A 213 -6.75 6.04 1.74
CA ALA A 213 -7.15 7.37 1.31
C ALA A 213 -8.42 7.29 0.47
N CYS A 214 -9.39 8.16 0.75
CA CYS A 214 -10.73 8.03 0.18
C CYS A 214 -11.07 9.18 -0.76
N THR A 215 -12.03 8.91 -1.64
CA THR A 215 -12.40 9.78 -2.76
C THR A 215 -12.74 11.21 -2.35
N PRO A 216 -12.27 12.22 -3.09
CA PRO A 216 -12.72 13.62 -2.94
C PRO A 216 -14.06 13.88 -3.63
N ALA A 217 -14.55 12.97 -4.51
CA ALA A 217 -15.68 13.22 -5.39
C ALA A 217 -17.02 13.35 -4.67
N HIS A 218 -17.14 12.85 -3.42
CA HIS A 218 -18.35 12.96 -2.62
C HIS A 218 -18.07 12.94 -1.11
N PRO A 219 -19.00 13.46 -0.26
CA PRO A 219 -18.81 13.62 1.18
C PRO A 219 -18.46 12.34 1.94
N ARG A 220 -18.92 11.17 1.48
CA ARG A 220 -18.63 9.86 2.10
C ARG A 220 -17.14 9.55 2.16
N GLY A 221 -16.33 10.11 1.27
CA GLY A 221 -14.87 9.93 1.35
C GLY A 221 -14.30 10.38 2.71
N LYS A 222 -14.75 11.53 3.23
CA LYS A 222 -14.35 12.01 4.57
C LYS A 222 -14.93 11.14 5.68
N GLU A 223 -16.17 10.67 5.54
CA GLU A 223 -16.81 9.78 6.51
C GLU A 223 -16.07 8.45 6.61
N TYR A 224 -15.68 7.86 5.48
CA TYR A 224 -14.88 6.64 5.44
C TYR A 224 -13.49 6.85 6.03
N ALA A 225 -12.79 7.93 5.69
CA ALA A 225 -11.48 8.24 6.29
C ALA A 225 -11.57 8.33 7.83
N GLN A 226 -12.60 8.99 8.37
CA GLN A 226 -12.83 9.08 9.82
C GLN A 226 -13.17 7.71 10.44
N MET A 227 -14.01 6.92 9.77
CA MET A 227 -14.35 5.56 10.20
C MET A 227 -13.10 4.68 10.28
N PHE A 228 -12.24 4.72 9.26
CA PHE A 228 -11.00 3.97 9.24
C PHE A 228 -10.00 4.46 10.29
N ALA A 229 -9.89 5.77 10.53
CA ALA A 229 -9.07 6.32 11.63
C ALA A 229 -9.51 5.76 12.99
N LYS A 230 -10.81 5.88 13.30
CA LYS A 230 -11.37 5.36 14.56
C LYS A 230 -11.21 3.85 14.68
N GLY A 231 -11.47 3.12 13.60
CA GLY A 231 -11.34 1.67 13.56
C GLY A 231 -9.90 1.20 13.80
N THR A 232 -8.91 1.92 13.25
CA THR A 232 -7.48 1.62 13.48
C THR A 232 -7.13 1.71 14.97
N LEU A 233 -7.57 2.78 15.65
CA LEU A 233 -7.35 2.93 17.09
C LEU A 233 -8.03 1.80 17.89
N GLN A 234 -9.21 1.36 17.47
CA GLN A 234 -9.93 0.24 18.10
C GLN A 234 -9.21 -1.10 17.87
N LEU A 235 -8.71 -1.36 16.66
CA LEU A 235 -7.91 -2.56 16.37
C LEU A 235 -6.66 -2.60 17.25
N ARG A 236 -5.99 -1.45 17.42
CA ARG A 236 -4.80 -1.35 18.28
C ARG A 236 -5.16 -1.60 19.75
N ALA A 237 -6.17 -0.93 20.28
CA ALA A 237 -6.60 -1.06 21.68
C ALA A 237 -7.05 -2.47 22.05
N SER A 238 -7.65 -3.21 21.10
CA SER A 238 -8.10 -4.60 21.30
C SER A 238 -7.00 -5.66 21.10
N GLY A 239 -5.79 -5.28 20.63
CA GLY A 239 -4.73 -6.19 20.24
C GLY A 239 -4.94 -6.82 18.84
N LYS A 240 -6.07 -6.57 18.19
CA LYS A 240 -6.37 -7.16 16.87
C LYS A 240 -5.40 -6.69 15.78
N LEU A 241 -4.90 -5.45 15.85
CA LEU A 241 -3.87 -4.96 14.95
C LEU A 241 -2.61 -5.81 15.03
N ALA A 242 -2.14 -6.13 16.24
CA ALA A 242 -0.96 -6.98 16.43
C ALA A 242 -1.17 -8.41 15.86
N GLU A 243 -2.37 -8.99 16.02
CA GLU A 243 -2.71 -10.30 15.42
C GLU A 243 -2.65 -10.25 13.88
N ILE A 244 -3.17 -9.18 13.26
CA ILE A 244 -3.11 -9.00 11.80
C ILE A 244 -1.65 -8.89 11.35
N LEU A 245 -0.89 -7.99 11.95
CA LEU A 245 0.50 -7.71 11.58
C LEU A 245 1.42 -8.93 11.75
N ALA A 246 1.19 -9.74 12.79
CA ALA A 246 1.97 -10.95 13.05
C ALA A 246 1.94 -11.97 11.89
N LYS A 247 0.87 -12.02 11.10
CA LYS A 247 0.76 -12.89 9.92
C LYS A 247 1.78 -12.53 8.82
N TYR A 248 2.27 -11.30 8.86
CA TYR A 248 3.23 -10.73 7.89
C TYR A 248 4.60 -10.48 8.50
N ASN A 249 4.87 -11.02 9.71
CA ASN A 249 6.09 -10.78 10.48
C ASN A 249 6.35 -9.29 10.78
N LEU A 250 5.27 -8.50 10.88
CA LEU A 250 5.32 -7.08 11.21
C LEU A 250 4.92 -6.85 12.66
N LYS A 251 5.34 -5.70 13.20
CA LYS A 251 4.96 -5.19 14.52
C LYS A 251 4.22 -3.88 14.37
N ASP A 252 3.43 -3.52 15.41
CA ASP A 252 2.80 -2.22 15.46
C ASP A 252 3.87 -1.10 15.43
N TRP A 253 3.67 -0.16 14.55
CA TRP A 253 4.59 0.98 14.33
C TRP A 253 4.47 2.04 15.43
N GLU A 254 3.34 2.13 16.15
CA GLU A 254 3.24 2.96 17.35
C GLU A 254 3.88 2.23 18.55
N GLY A 255 5.07 2.62 18.92
CA GLY A 255 5.82 2.03 20.02
C GLY A 255 7.12 1.37 19.61
N ALA A 256 7.45 1.33 18.32
CA ALA A 256 8.76 0.87 17.85
C ALA A 256 9.90 1.89 18.09
N GLU A 257 9.55 3.11 18.53
CA GLU A 257 10.51 4.19 18.85
C GLU A 257 10.75 4.33 20.38
N ARG A 258 10.84 3.21 21.11
CA ARG A 258 11.32 3.25 22.50
C ARG A 258 12.42 2.24 22.76
#